data_3496cc1b9deaf3d37078f341d443649a
#
_entry.id   3496cc1b9deaf3d37078f341d443649a
#
_cell.length_a   1.000
_cell.length_b   1.000
_cell.length_c   1.000
_cell.angle_alpha   90.00
_cell.angle_beta   90.00
_cell.angle_gamma   90.00
#
_symmetry.space_group_name_H-M   'P 1'
#
loop_
_entity.id
_entity.type
_entity.pdbx_description
1 polymer ?
#
loop_
_entity_poly.entity_id
_entity_poly.type
_entity_poly.pdbx_seq_one_letter_code
_entity_poly.pdbx_strand_id
1 'polypeptide(L)'
;LKLFYNGVNLKHTDILMKKESYDLFKSADIQTILKILENELNNRNESPFWRDKVVPFSEAILSILIPLRDSDLLFDPQGEYKKELTPELFFEWSDFVSLKTLAFTIQKSNQAKELLRTNLDEERCKRYQALDLTKLGSYLSRYTVNLEDELLDFPISNYNLHQGVSNVIKSFL
;
A
#
# COMPACT_ATOMS: atom_id res chain seq x y z
N LEU A 1 -7.88 21.26 -35.81
CA LEU A 1 -6.49 21.52 -35.35
C LEU A 1 -6.38 21.62 -33.81
N LYS A 2 -7.37 22.21 -33.10
CA LYS A 2 -7.37 22.33 -31.63
C LYS A 2 -7.51 20.98 -30.90
N LEU A 3 -8.19 20.01 -31.48
CA LEU A 3 -8.41 18.68 -30.88
C LEU A 3 -7.14 17.80 -30.88
N PHE A 4 -6.24 17.99 -31.84
CA PHE A 4 -4.97 17.27 -31.91
C PHE A 4 -3.93 17.76 -30.87
N TYR A 5 -3.96 19.04 -30.55
CA TYR A 5 -3.02 19.63 -29.57
C TYR A 5 -3.33 19.18 -28.12
N ASN A 6 -4.61 19.01 -27.79
CA ASN A 6 -5.02 18.55 -26.45
C ASN A 6 -4.71 17.06 -26.20
N GLY A 7 -4.72 16.21 -27.23
CA GLY A 7 -4.43 14.78 -27.09
C GLY A 7 -2.93 14.48 -26.85
N VAL A 8 -2.04 15.27 -27.42
CA VAL A 8 -0.59 15.09 -27.23
C VAL A 8 -0.16 15.57 -25.83
N ASN A 9 -0.74 16.66 -25.33
CA ASN A 9 -0.46 17.16 -23.99
C ASN A 9 -0.96 16.23 -22.88
N LEU A 10 -2.13 15.63 -23.02
CA LEU A 10 -2.66 14.67 -22.03
C LEU A 10 -1.75 13.45 -21.91
N LYS A 11 -1.33 12.84 -23.01
CA LYS A 11 -0.41 11.69 -22.98
C LYS A 11 0.94 12.02 -22.37
N HIS A 12 1.47 13.20 -22.62
CA HIS A 12 2.75 13.63 -22.07
C HIS A 12 2.64 13.92 -20.56
N THR A 13 1.56 14.52 -20.11
CA THR A 13 1.26 14.77 -18.71
C THR A 13 1.06 13.45 -17.95
N ASP A 14 0.33 12.49 -18.52
CA ASP A 14 0.13 11.17 -17.93
C ASP A 14 1.45 10.39 -17.76
N ILE A 15 2.35 10.48 -18.73
CA ILE A 15 3.68 9.84 -18.67
C ILE A 15 4.56 10.49 -17.59
N LEU A 16 4.53 11.82 -17.48
CA LEU A 16 5.28 12.54 -16.46
C LEU A 16 4.75 12.23 -15.06
N MET A 17 3.44 12.26 -14.87
CA MET A 17 2.81 11.91 -13.59
C MET A 17 3.11 10.47 -13.17
N LYS A 18 3.08 9.50 -14.09
CA LYS A 18 3.52 8.13 -13.81
C LYS A 18 4.96 8.08 -13.35
N LYS A 19 5.88 8.76 -14.03
CA LYS A 19 7.29 8.78 -13.65
C LYS A 19 7.49 9.39 -12.27
N GLU A 20 6.84 10.50 -11.96
CA GLU A 20 6.89 11.13 -10.64
C GLU A 20 6.35 10.21 -9.54
N SER A 21 5.26 9.49 -9.80
CA SER A 21 4.71 8.51 -8.85
C SER A 21 5.69 7.37 -8.58
N TYR A 22 6.34 6.83 -9.61
CA TYR A 22 7.36 5.79 -9.44
C TYR A 22 8.55 6.28 -8.62
N ASP A 23 9.09 7.44 -8.92
CA ASP A 23 10.22 8.03 -8.19
C ASP A 23 9.85 8.30 -6.73
N LEU A 24 8.62 8.72 -6.47
CA LEU A 24 8.06 8.94 -5.14
C LEU A 24 8.04 7.65 -4.31
N PHE A 25 7.42 6.59 -4.82
CA PHE A 25 7.33 5.31 -4.10
C PHE A 25 8.69 4.64 -3.91
N LYS A 26 9.61 4.85 -4.83
CA LYS A 26 10.96 4.30 -4.78
C LYS A 26 11.81 4.89 -3.65
N SER A 27 11.67 6.18 -3.33
CA SER A 27 12.64 6.88 -2.48
C SER A 27 12.06 7.77 -1.37
N ALA A 28 10.79 8.19 -1.46
CA ALA A 28 10.22 9.08 -0.47
C ALA A 28 9.87 8.36 0.85
N ASP A 29 9.83 9.14 1.93
CA ASP A 29 9.32 8.69 3.22
C ASP A 29 7.77 8.69 3.25
N ILE A 30 7.21 8.09 4.30
CA ILE A 30 5.77 7.96 4.48
C ILE A 30 5.09 9.34 4.50
N GLN A 31 5.63 10.29 5.24
CA GLN A 31 5.01 11.60 5.43
C GLN A 31 4.97 12.38 4.13
N THR A 32 6.01 12.28 3.32
CA THR A 32 6.05 12.90 1.99
C THR A 32 4.98 12.33 1.07
N ILE A 33 4.82 10.99 1.03
CA ILE A 33 3.78 10.36 0.20
C ILE A 33 2.39 10.75 0.68
N LEU A 34 2.11 10.68 1.99
CA LEU A 34 0.81 11.04 2.55
C LEU A 34 0.44 12.50 2.28
N LYS A 35 1.40 13.42 2.41
CA LYS A 35 1.18 14.83 2.12
C LYS A 35 0.84 15.09 0.65
N ILE A 36 1.46 14.36 -0.27
CA ILE A 36 1.15 14.45 -1.70
C ILE A 36 -0.28 13.94 -1.95
N LEU A 37 -0.64 12.80 -1.37
CA LEU A 37 -2.02 12.28 -1.49
C LEU A 37 -3.06 13.25 -0.92
N GLU A 38 -2.81 13.86 0.23
CA GLU A 38 -3.69 14.89 0.80
C GLU A 38 -3.83 16.10 -0.14
N ASN A 39 -2.73 16.58 -0.69
CA ASN A 39 -2.75 17.70 -1.63
C ASN A 39 -3.55 17.37 -2.89
N GLU A 40 -3.40 16.16 -3.44
CA GLU A 40 -4.16 15.72 -4.61
C GLU A 40 -5.68 15.63 -4.31
N LEU A 41 -6.06 15.09 -3.14
CA LEU A 41 -7.45 15.08 -2.68
C LEU A 41 -8.03 16.49 -2.56
N ASN A 42 -7.25 17.44 -2.05
CA ASN A 42 -7.66 18.85 -1.94
C ASN A 42 -7.78 19.51 -3.32
N ASN A 43 -6.82 19.30 -4.21
CA ASN A 43 -6.81 19.87 -5.56
C ASN A 43 -8.02 19.41 -6.39
N ARG A 44 -8.45 18.17 -6.20
CA ARG A 44 -9.62 17.59 -6.88
C ARG A 44 -10.95 17.87 -6.19
N ASN A 45 -10.94 18.64 -5.09
CA ASN A 45 -12.12 18.92 -4.26
C ASN A 45 -12.85 17.63 -3.80
N GLU A 46 -12.08 16.58 -3.51
CA GLU A 46 -12.66 15.35 -2.98
C GLU A 46 -13.39 15.59 -1.66
N SER A 47 -14.46 14.84 -1.46
CA SER A 47 -15.27 15.02 -0.25
C SER A 47 -14.44 14.75 1.02
N PRO A 48 -14.76 15.41 2.15
CA PRO A 48 -14.12 15.14 3.44
C PRO A 48 -14.13 13.65 3.81
N PHE A 49 -15.20 12.94 3.44
CA PHE A 49 -15.32 11.50 3.66
C PHE A 49 -14.14 10.70 3.05
N TRP A 50 -13.75 10.99 1.80
CA TRP A 50 -12.63 10.29 1.17
C TRP A 50 -11.29 10.67 1.78
N ARG A 51 -11.10 11.95 2.11
CA ARG A 51 -9.88 12.40 2.81
C ARG A 51 -9.66 11.68 4.12
N ASP A 52 -10.70 11.52 4.92
CA ASP A 52 -10.66 10.83 6.21
C ASP A 52 -10.42 9.31 6.09
N LYS A 53 -10.57 8.75 4.90
CA LYS A 53 -10.37 7.31 4.65
C LYS A 53 -9.04 7.01 3.94
N VAL A 54 -8.67 7.81 2.96
CA VAL A 54 -7.49 7.58 2.11
C VAL A 54 -6.18 7.67 2.91
N VAL A 55 -6.05 8.66 3.78
CA VAL A 55 -4.81 8.86 4.54
C VAL A 55 -4.54 7.69 5.51
N PRO A 56 -5.47 7.30 6.41
CA PRO A 56 -5.24 6.14 7.28
C PRO A 56 -5.05 4.82 6.53
N PHE A 57 -5.73 4.63 5.41
CA PHE A 57 -5.53 3.47 4.53
C PHE A 57 -4.10 3.42 4.00
N SER A 58 -3.65 4.52 3.39
CA SER A 58 -2.30 4.60 2.83
C SER A 58 -1.23 4.48 3.90
N GLU A 59 -1.42 5.13 5.05
CA GLU A 59 -0.50 5.05 6.19
C GLU A 59 -0.35 3.61 6.69
N ALA A 60 -1.46 2.87 6.81
CA ALA A 60 -1.44 1.48 7.27
C ALA A 60 -0.58 0.58 6.38
N ILE A 61 -0.68 0.73 5.06
CA ILE A 61 0.08 -0.07 4.09
C ILE A 61 1.54 0.40 4.02
N LEU A 62 1.76 1.70 3.87
CA LEU A 62 3.09 2.28 3.70
C LEU A 62 3.96 2.11 4.96
N SER A 63 3.36 2.07 6.15
CA SER A 63 4.08 1.79 7.40
C SER A 63 4.79 0.44 7.42
N ILE A 64 4.38 -0.49 6.55
CA ILE A 64 5.02 -1.79 6.36
C ILE A 64 5.91 -1.78 5.12
N LEU A 65 5.40 -1.33 3.98
CA LEU A 65 6.10 -1.47 2.70
C LEU A 65 7.36 -0.59 2.63
N ILE A 66 7.36 0.62 3.22
CA ILE A 66 8.53 1.50 3.21
C ILE A 66 9.68 0.92 4.06
N PRO A 67 9.48 0.48 5.33
CA PRO A 67 10.52 -0.20 6.07
C PRO A 67 11.05 -1.48 5.38
N LEU A 68 10.19 -2.24 4.71
CA LEU A 68 10.61 -3.40 3.92
C LEU A 68 11.48 -2.99 2.72
N ARG A 69 11.10 -1.94 2.00
CA ARG A 69 11.88 -1.35 0.91
C ARG A 69 13.27 -0.93 1.40
N ASP A 70 13.31 -0.15 2.48
CA ASP A 70 14.53 0.44 3.02
C ASP A 70 15.48 -0.61 3.64
N SER A 71 14.94 -1.78 3.99
CA SER A 71 15.71 -2.91 4.53
C SER A 71 16.05 -3.97 3.49
N ASP A 72 15.71 -3.77 2.21
CA ASP A 72 15.91 -4.74 1.13
C ASP A 72 15.19 -6.09 1.38
N LEU A 73 13.98 -6.00 1.96
CA LEU A 73 13.14 -7.14 2.35
C LEU A 73 11.78 -7.14 1.65
N LEU A 74 11.59 -6.27 0.65
CA LEU A 74 10.31 -6.10 -0.01
C LEU A 74 9.94 -7.32 -0.86
N PHE A 75 8.68 -7.72 -0.85
CA PHE A 75 8.14 -8.85 -1.60
C PHE A 75 6.70 -8.57 -2.04
N ASP A 76 6.22 -9.32 -3.02
CA ASP A 76 4.84 -9.25 -3.50
C ASP A 76 3.92 -10.27 -2.81
N PRO A 77 2.60 -10.22 -3.05
CA PRO A 77 1.66 -11.19 -2.50
C PRO A 77 1.90 -12.66 -2.91
N GLN A 78 2.70 -12.88 -3.96
CA GLN A 78 3.12 -14.21 -4.40
C GLN A 78 4.37 -14.71 -3.68
N GLY A 79 5.00 -13.85 -2.86
CA GLY A 79 6.22 -14.16 -2.11
C GLY A 79 7.50 -13.97 -2.91
N GLU A 80 7.45 -13.25 -4.03
CA GLU A 80 8.63 -12.94 -4.82
C GLU A 80 9.28 -11.64 -4.35
N TYR A 81 10.59 -11.67 -4.18
CA TYR A 81 11.37 -10.49 -3.81
C TYR A 81 11.21 -9.35 -4.84
N LYS A 82 11.06 -8.13 -4.34
CA LYS A 82 11.00 -6.91 -5.15
C LYS A 82 12.09 -5.93 -4.71
N LYS A 83 12.82 -5.41 -5.66
CA LYS A 83 13.90 -4.46 -5.41
C LYS A 83 13.38 -3.07 -5.08
N GLU A 84 12.26 -2.67 -5.64
CA GLU A 84 11.72 -1.32 -5.58
C GLU A 84 10.24 -1.36 -5.19
N LEU A 85 9.82 -0.41 -4.37
CA LEU A 85 8.41 -0.17 -4.13
C LEU A 85 7.85 0.66 -5.29
N THR A 86 6.80 0.16 -5.93
CA THR A 86 6.10 0.83 -7.01
C THR A 86 4.64 1.08 -6.65
N PRO A 87 3.94 2.01 -7.33
CA PRO A 87 2.49 2.17 -7.17
C PRO A 87 1.71 0.87 -7.37
N GLU A 88 2.11 0.05 -8.35
CA GLU A 88 1.46 -1.24 -8.62
C GLU A 88 1.60 -2.20 -7.42
N LEU A 89 2.81 -2.33 -6.86
CA LEU A 89 3.05 -3.19 -5.70
C LEU A 89 2.28 -2.70 -4.47
N PHE A 90 2.19 -1.37 -4.28
CA PHE A 90 1.34 -0.79 -3.25
C PHE A 90 -0.12 -1.21 -3.43
N PHE A 91 -0.66 -1.21 -4.68
CA PHE A 91 -2.03 -1.63 -4.95
C PHE A 91 -2.24 -3.13 -4.83
N GLU A 92 -1.27 -3.96 -5.18
CA GLU A 92 -1.33 -5.41 -4.95
C GLU A 92 -1.47 -5.72 -3.45
N TRP A 93 -0.72 -5.04 -2.61
CA TRP A 93 -0.82 -5.18 -1.16
C TRP A 93 -2.02 -4.46 -0.55
N SER A 94 -2.62 -3.51 -1.25
CA SER A 94 -3.83 -2.81 -0.81
C SER A 94 -5.10 -3.64 -0.97
N ASP A 95 -5.08 -4.73 -1.71
CA ASP A 95 -6.16 -5.70 -1.68
C ASP A 95 -6.34 -6.25 -0.26
N PHE A 96 -7.59 -6.39 0.15
CA PHE A 96 -7.88 -6.68 1.55
C PHE A 96 -7.33 -8.04 2.01
N VAL A 97 -7.44 -9.07 1.18
CA VAL A 97 -6.92 -10.41 1.48
C VAL A 97 -5.39 -10.37 1.54
N SER A 98 -4.75 -9.67 0.59
CA SER A 98 -3.31 -9.48 0.56
C SER A 98 -2.80 -8.74 1.79
N LEU A 99 -3.50 -7.67 2.21
CA LEU A 99 -3.15 -6.88 3.38
C LEU A 99 -3.20 -7.70 4.68
N LYS A 100 -4.18 -8.57 4.82
CA LYS A 100 -4.25 -9.53 5.93
C LYS A 100 -3.08 -10.51 5.88
N THR A 101 -2.82 -11.10 4.71
CA THR A 101 -1.71 -12.03 4.53
C THR A 101 -0.38 -11.37 4.88
N LEU A 102 -0.19 -10.09 4.50
CA LEU A 102 1.00 -9.32 4.87
C LEU A 102 1.17 -9.26 6.39
N ALA A 103 0.13 -8.89 7.12
CA ALA A 103 0.18 -8.79 8.57
C ALA A 103 0.55 -10.12 9.24
N PHE A 104 -0.07 -11.22 8.83
CA PHE A 104 0.23 -12.55 9.35
C PHE A 104 1.63 -13.02 8.98
N THR A 105 2.05 -12.82 7.73
CA THR A 105 3.37 -13.22 7.24
C THR A 105 4.47 -12.56 8.07
N ILE A 106 4.31 -11.28 8.37
CA ILE A 106 5.30 -10.53 9.14
C ILE A 106 5.28 -10.95 10.62
N GLN A 107 4.11 -11.15 11.20
CA GLN A 107 3.95 -11.50 12.60
C GLN A 107 4.49 -12.91 12.90
N LYS A 108 4.31 -13.85 11.98
CA LYS A 108 4.78 -15.23 12.10
C LYS A 108 5.93 -15.47 11.13
N SER A 109 7.16 -15.27 11.58
CA SER A 109 8.38 -15.40 10.74
C SER A 109 8.51 -16.75 10.02
N ASN A 110 7.90 -17.81 10.52
CA ASN A 110 7.86 -19.11 9.84
C ASN A 110 7.00 -19.06 8.58
N GLN A 111 5.86 -18.37 8.62
CA GLN A 111 5.01 -18.16 7.45
C GLN A 111 5.66 -17.23 6.42
N ALA A 112 6.49 -16.26 6.86
CA ALA A 112 7.29 -15.46 5.94
C ALA A 112 8.26 -16.32 5.13
N LYS A 113 8.87 -17.35 5.73
CA LYS A 113 9.73 -18.29 5.01
C LYS A 113 8.99 -19.11 3.96
N GLU A 114 7.75 -19.51 4.25
CA GLU A 114 6.91 -20.27 3.33
C GLU A 114 6.42 -19.37 2.18
N LEU A 115 5.99 -18.16 2.48
CA LEU A 115 5.52 -17.21 1.47
C LEU A 115 6.67 -16.78 0.55
N LEU A 116 7.81 -16.40 1.12
CA LEU A 116 8.95 -15.86 0.37
C LEU A 116 9.77 -16.93 -0.30
N ARG A 117 9.35 -18.07 -0.61
CA ARG A 117 10.06 -19.10 -1.40
C ARG A 117 11.60 -18.97 -1.42
N THR A 118 12.17 -18.19 -0.50
CA THR A 118 13.59 -17.91 -0.30
C THR A 118 13.99 -18.37 1.08
N ASN A 119 15.19 -18.90 1.21
CA ASN A 119 15.77 -19.19 2.52
C ASN A 119 16.06 -17.86 3.24
N LEU A 120 15.13 -17.41 4.08
CA LEU A 120 15.41 -16.31 5.00
C LEU A 120 16.39 -16.80 6.05
N ASP A 121 17.52 -16.10 6.18
CA ASP A 121 18.42 -16.29 7.30
C ASP A 121 17.79 -15.75 8.60
N GLU A 122 18.44 -16.05 9.74
CA GLU A 122 17.95 -15.67 11.06
C GLU A 122 17.88 -14.15 11.22
N GLU A 123 18.81 -13.41 10.61
CA GLU A 123 18.85 -11.94 10.69
C GLU A 123 17.67 -11.31 9.96
N ARG A 124 17.35 -11.77 8.76
CA ARG A 124 16.16 -11.31 8.00
C ARG A 124 14.88 -11.64 8.74
N CYS A 125 14.75 -12.84 9.32
CA CYS A 125 13.60 -13.17 10.15
C CYS A 125 13.43 -12.20 11.33
N LYS A 126 14.51 -11.82 12.03
CA LYS A 126 14.46 -10.84 13.12
C LYS A 126 14.02 -9.47 12.63
N ARG A 127 14.45 -9.04 11.45
CA ARG A 127 14.01 -7.76 10.84
C ARG A 127 12.52 -7.76 10.54
N TYR A 128 11.96 -8.84 10.00
CA TYR A 128 10.51 -8.97 9.80
C TYR A 128 9.74 -8.90 11.12
N GLN A 129 10.24 -9.57 12.17
CA GLN A 129 9.61 -9.55 13.49
C GLN A 129 9.68 -8.18 14.17
N ALA A 130 10.65 -7.35 13.82
CA ALA A 130 10.83 -6.01 14.39
C ALA A 130 9.98 -4.92 13.71
N LEU A 131 9.22 -5.26 12.65
CA LEU A 131 8.36 -4.30 11.97
C LEU A 131 7.21 -3.85 12.88
N ASP A 132 6.96 -2.55 12.89
CA ASP A 132 5.83 -1.97 13.64
C ASP A 132 4.52 -2.18 12.89
N LEU A 133 3.68 -3.07 13.39
CA LEU A 133 2.36 -3.39 12.84
C LEU A 133 1.24 -2.52 13.41
N THR A 134 1.53 -1.55 14.27
CA THR A 134 0.51 -0.77 15.01
C THR A 134 -0.47 -0.07 14.07
N LYS A 135 0.03 0.58 13.03
CA LYS A 135 -0.82 1.31 12.07
C LYS A 135 -1.70 0.36 11.26
N LEU A 136 -1.14 -0.74 10.79
CA LEU A 136 -1.89 -1.77 10.07
C LEU A 136 -2.93 -2.44 10.97
N GLY A 137 -2.56 -2.84 12.18
CA GLY A 137 -3.48 -3.40 13.16
C GLY A 137 -4.62 -2.44 13.51
N SER A 138 -4.31 -1.16 13.72
CA SER A 138 -5.29 -0.10 13.97
C SER A 138 -6.27 0.09 12.81
N TYR A 139 -5.79 0.04 11.58
CA TYR A 139 -6.64 0.10 10.39
C TYR A 139 -7.54 -1.12 10.28
N LEU A 140 -6.98 -2.33 10.40
CA LEU A 140 -7.72 -3.58 10.28
C LEU A 140 -8.75 -3.78 11.41
N SER A 141 -8.45 -3.33 12.64
CA SER A 141 -9.38 -3.44 13.77
C SER A 141 -10.71 -2.69 13.56
N ARG A 142 -10.72 -1.66 12.72
CA ARG A 142 -11.95 -0.95 12.34
C ARG A 142 -12.94 -1.80 11.55
N TYR A 143 -12.48 -2.94 11.05
CA TYR A 143 -13.24 -3.85 10.20
C TYR A 143 -13.57 -5.18 10.88
N THR A 144 -13.51 -5.25 12.21
CA THR A 144 -13.76 -6.48 12.99
C THR A 144 -12.81 -7.63 12.65
N VAL A 145 -11.57 -7.32 12.27
CA VAL A 145 -10.52 -8.31 12.03
C VAL A 145 -9.78 -8.55 13.31
N ASN A 146 -9.78 -9.77 13.77
CA ASN A 146 -8.88 -10.19 14.83
C ASN A 146 -7.63 -10.84 14.19
N LEU A 147 -6.49 -10.16 14.31
CA LEU A 147 -5.22 -10.67 13.80
C LEU A 147 -4.73 -11.89 14.59
N GLU A 148 -5.08 -11.98 15.88
CA GLU A 148 -4.66 -13.06 16.77
C GLU A 148 -5.39 -14.37 16.44
N ASP A 149 -6.68 -14.29 16.09
CA ASP A 149 -7.52 -15.45 15.83
C ASP A 149 -7.52 -15.87 14.34
N GLU A 150 -6.77 -15.18 13.48
CA GLU A 150 -6.75 -15.42 12.03
C GLU A 150 -8.12 -15.32 11.33
N LEU A 151 -9.12 -14.78 12.03
CA LEU A 151 -10.48 -14.69 11.53
C LEU A 151 -10.64 -13.43 10.68
N LEU A 152 -11.17 -13.65 9.48
CA LEU A 152 -11.64 -12.61 8.56
C LEU A 152 -13.14 -12.74 8.41
N ASP A 153 -13.86 -12.20 9.32
CA ASP A 153 -15.28 -11.99 9.09
C ASP A 153 -15.52 -10.53 8.74
N PHE A 154 -15.90 -10.29 7.47
CA PHE A 154 -16.18 -8.95 6.96
C PHE A 154 -17.62 -8.80 6.57
N PRO A 155 -18.30 -7.80 7.11
CA PRO A 155 -19.46 -7.27 6.45
C PRO A 155 -19.10 -6.81 5.02
N ILE A 156 -19.87 -7.23 4.02
CA ILE A 156 -19.70 -6.85 2.60
C ILE A 156 -19.57 -5.32 2.43
N SER A 157 -20.26 -4.55 3.28
CA SER A 157 -20.17 -3.09 3.31
C SER A 157 -18.76 -2.57 3.58
N ASN A 158 -18.00 -3.23 4.45
CA ASN A 158 -16.65 -2.83 4.79
C ASN A 158 -15.67 -3.15 3.67
N TYR A 159 -15.84 -4.31 3.00
CA TYR A 159 -15.07 -4.64 1.82
C TYR A 159 -15.31 -3.61 0.69
N ASN A 160 -16.55 -3.25 0.42
CA ASN A 160 -16.89 -2.27 -0.60
C ASN A 160 -16.29 -0.88 -0.28
N LEU A 161 -16.29 -0.48 0.99
CA LEU A 161 -15.64 0.75 1.42
C LEU A 161 -14.13 0.71 1.17
N HIS A 162 -13.49 -0.38 1.54
CA HIS A 162 -12.06 -0.58 1.32
C HIS A 162 -11.71 -0.51 -0.18
N GLN A 163 -12.46 -1.19 -1.05
CA GLN A 163 -12.29 -1.12 -2.50
C GLN A 163 -12.53 0.30 -3.05
N GLY A 164 -13.51 1.01 -2.51
CA GLY A 164 -13.77 2.40 -2.87
C GLY A 164 -12.57 3.30 -2.58
N VAL A 165 -11.95 3.19 -1.41
CA VAL A 165 -10.75 3.94 -1.03
C VAL A 165 -9.59 3.61 -1.97
N SER A 166 -9.34 2.34 -2.24
CA SER A 166 -8.29 1.91 -3.17
C SER A 166 -8.49 2.48 -4.58
N ASN A 167 -9.73 2.50 -5.08
CA ASN A 167 -10.04 3.04 -6.39
C ASN A 167 -9.83 4.56 -6.46
N VAL A 168 -10.14 5.31 -5.38
CA VAL A 168 -9.86 6.75 -5.31
C VAL A 168 -8.35 6.98 -5.43
N ILE A 169 -7.52 6.26 -4.68
CA ILE A 169 -6.06 6.39 -4.76
C ILE A 169 -5.53 6.05 -6.14
N LYS A 170 -6.02 4.98 -6.77
CA LYS A 170 -5.63 4.59 -8.14
C LYS A 170 -5.87 5.68 -9.17
N SER A 171 -6.85 6.55 -8.94
CA SER A 171 -7.14 7.67 -9.86
C SER A 171 -6.10 8.79 -9.79
N PHE A 172 -5.21 8.81 -8.77
CA PHE A 172 -4.18 9.84 -8.56
C PHE A 172 -2.78 9.38 -8.98
N LEU A 173 -2.54 8.07 -8.95
CA LEU A 173 -1.24 7.45 -9.23
C LEU A 173 -1.22 6.78 -10.60
#